data_ed7638c9a3d99e02356193909c15fd3a
#
_entry.id   ed7638c9a3d99e02356193909c15fd3a
#
_cell.length_a   1.000
_cell.length_b   1.000
_cell.length_c   1.000
_cell.angle_alpha   90.00
_cell.angle_beta   90.00
_cell.angle_gamma   90.00
#
_symmetry.space_group_name_H-M   'P 1'
#
loop_
_entity.id
_entity.type
_entity.pdbx_description
1 polymer ?
#
loop_
_entity_poly.entity_id
_entity_poly.type
_entity_poly.pdbx_seq_one_letter_code
_entity_poly.pdbx_strand_id
1 'polypeptide(L)'
;MTRTEAGKEKRKARLAREQMKALKEAVKLAEKMVMDGEEAVAAHEELMATAEVYSNPDKAAAAAKEYQRLKDELARRYANWEAAEEALAEAEENE
;
A
#
# COMPACT_ATOMS: atom_id res chain seq x y z
N MET A 1 -39.44 16.35 11.92
CA MET A 1 -38.26 15.72 12.49
C MET A 1 -38.01 16.21 13.91
N THR A 2 -37.77 15.31 14.86
CA THR A 2 -37.48 15.69 16.23
C THR A 2 -36.02 16.16 16.38
N ARG A 3 -35.70 16.85 17.46
CA ARG A 3 -34.34 17.29 17.76
C ARG A 3 -33.34 16.12 17.86
N THR A 4 -33.80 14.99 18.43
CA THR A 4 -33.00 13.78 18.56
C THR A 4 -32.70 13.15 17.20
N GLU A 5 -33.70 13.12 16.31
CA GLU A 5 -33.55 12.60 14.97
C GLU A 5 -32.57 13.45 14.15
N ALA A 6 -32.67 14.77 14.26
CA ALA A 6 -31.76 15.70 13.62
C ALA A 6 -30.31 15.49 14.09
N GLY A 7 -30.11 15.23 15.39
CA GLY A 7 -28.81 14.94 15.96
C GLY A 7 -28.22 13.63 15.46
N LYS A 8 -29.07 12.60 15.31
CA LYS A 8 -28.65 11.29 14.78
C LYS A 8 -28.23 11.41 13.31
N GLU A 9 -29.00 12.18 12.50
CA GLU A 9 -28.69 12.39 11.10
C GLU A 9 -27.36 13.11 10.89
N LYS A 10 -27.10 14.15 11.69
CA LYS A 10 -25.83 14.88 11.63
C LYS A 10 -24.63 14.01 12.00
N ARG A 11 -24.79 13.19 13.02
CA ARG A 11 -23.74 12.26 13.48
C ARG A 11 -23.44 11.24 12.40
N LYS A 12 -24.47 10.67 11.79
CA LYS A 12 -24.36 9.68 10.73
C LYS A 12 -23.62 10.25 9.52
N ALA A 13 -23.98 11.46 9.12
CA ALA A 13 -23.35 12.15 7.99
C ALA A 13 -21.87 12.44 8.28
N ARG A 14 -21.55 12.85 9.51
CA ARG A 14 -20.16 13.11 9.91
C ARG A 14 -19.32 11.84 9.88
N LEU A 15 -19.86 10.73 10.42
CA LEU A 15 -19.15 9.44 10.42
C LEU A 15 -18.90 8.94 9.00
N ALA A 16 -19.88 9.12 8.10
CA ALA A 16 -19.71 8.75 6.70
C ALA A 16 -18.59 9.55 6.03
N ARG A 17 -18.50 10.85 6.30
CA ARG A 17 -17.43 11.69 5.74
C ARG A 17 -16.07 11.32 6.31
N GLU A 18 -16.00 11.03 7.61
CA GLU A 18 -14.74 10.60 8.25
C GLU A 18 -14.27 9.26 7.69
N GLN A 19 -15.19 8.32 7.48
CA GLN A 19 -14.90 7.03 6.90
C GLN A 19 -14.38 7.18 5.45
N MET A 20 -15.01 8.01 4.65
CA MET A 20 -14.58 8.27 3.28
C MET A 20 -13.17 8.86 3.24
N LYS A 21 -12.89 9.81 4.13
CA LYS A 21 -11.58 10.41 4.23
C LYS A 21 -10.52 9.38 4.60
N ALA A 22 -10.83 8.49 5.56
CA ALA A 22 -9.93 7.43 5.98
C ALA A 22 -9.62 6.46 4.83
N LEU A 23 -10.63 6.12 4.03
CA LEU A 23 -10.46 5.24 2.86
C LEU A 23 -9.56 5.89 1.81
N LYS A 24 -9.72 7.18 1.56
CA LYS A 24 -8.87 7.92 0.62
C LYS A 24 -7.42 7.99 1.11
N GLU A 25 -7.23 8.21 2.41
CA GLU A 25 -5.90 8.23 3.01
C GLU A 25 -5.24 6.85 2.96
N ALA A 26 -6.02 5.78 3.14
CA ALA A 26 -5.52 4.41 3.05
C ALA A 26 -5.00 4.11 1.64
N VAL A 27 -5.68 4.56 0.59
CA VAL A 27 -5.23 4.40 -0.80
C VAL A 27 -3.91 5.13 -1.01
N LYS A 28 -3.80 6.37 -0.54
CA LYS A 28 -2.56 7.15 -0.68
C LYS A 28 -1.37 6.50 0.02
N LEU A 29 -1.61 6.00 1.23
CA LEU A 29 -0.55 5.31 1.98
C LEU A 29 -0.14 4.03 1.28
N ALA A 30 -1.10 3.24 0.82
CA ALA A 30 -0.83 1.99 0.11
C ALA A 30 -0.03 2.24 -1.18
N GLU A 31 -0.38 3.29 -1.93
CA GLU A 31 0.34 3.71 -3.13
C GLU A 31 1.79 4.09 -2.81
N LYS A 32 1.99 4.87 -1.75
CA LYS A 32 3.34 5.23 -1.31
C LYS A 32 4.16 4.00 -0.94
N MET A 33 3.54 3.03 -0.27
CA MET A 33 4.20 1.78 0.11
C MET A 33 4.64 0.98 -1.12
N VAL A 34 3.82 0.98 -2.18
CA VAL A 34 4.17 0.35 -3.45
C VAL A 34 5.37 1.06 -4.08
N MET A 35 5.35 2.38 -4.14
CA MET A 35 6.46 3.16 -4.72
C MET A 35 7.76 2.92 -3.96
N ASP A 36 7.71 2.92 -2.63
CA ASP A 36 8.88 2.63 -1.80
C ASP A 36 9.40 1.21 -2.04
N GLY A 37 8.50 0.25 -2.21
CA GLY A 37 8.85 -1.13 -2.52
C GLY A 37 9.50 -1.28 -3.89
N GLU A 38 9.00 -0.57 -4.90
CA GLU A 38 9.59 -0.56 -6.24
C GLU A 38 10.99 0.04 -6.22
N GLU A 39 11.19 1.12 -5.47
CA GLU A 39 12.52 1.73 -5.30
C GLU A 39 13.50 0.76 -4.62
N ALA A 40 13.03 0.04 -3.62
CA ALA A 40 13.87 -0.94 -2.92
C ALA A 40 14.30 -2.08 -3.84
N VAL A 41 13.39 -2.58 -4.67
CA VAL A 41 13.69 -3.62 -5.66
C VAL A 41 14.70 -3.09 -6.68
N ALA A 42 14.48 -1.89 -7.21
CA ALA A 42 15.37 -1.27 -8.19
C ALA A 42 16.78 -1.04 -7.62
N ALA A 43 16.88 -0.54 -6.39
CA ALA A 43 18.17 -0.33 -5.74
C ALA A 43 18.92 -1.65 -5.53
N HIS A 44 18.20 -2.70 -5.19
CA HIS A 44 18.79 -4.02 -4.99
C HIS A 44 19.27 -4.64 -6.32
N GLU A 45 18.51 -4.41 -7.41
CA GLU A 45 18.92 -4.84 -8.74
C GLU A 45 20.24 -4.17 -9.15
N GLU A 46 20.39 -2.87 -8.85
CA GLU A 46 21.65 -2.16 -9.10
C GLU A 46 22.79 -2.76 -8.29
N LEU A 47 22.54 -3.08 -7.02
CA LEU A 47 23.55 -3.73 -6.16
C LEU A 47 23.99 -5.07 -6.74
N MET A 48 23.03 -5.88 -7.19
CA MET A 48 23.31 -7.20 -7.77
C MET A 48 24.10 -7.12 -9.06
N ALA A 49 24.01 -6.00 -9.77
CA ALA A 49 24.74 -5.78 -11.02
C ALA A 49 26.20 -5.36 -10.79
N THR A 50 26.61 -5.07 -9.53
CA THR A 50 28.01 -4.72 -9.24
C THR A 50 28.91 -5.93 -9.24
N ALA A 51 30.15 -5.75 -9.71
CA ALA A 51 31.13 -6.83 -9.76
C ALA A 51 31.43 -7.40 -8.38
N GLU A 52 31.40 -6.56 -7.35
CA GLU A 52 31.62 -6.99 -5.97
C GLU A 52 30.64 -8.08 -5.53
N VAL A 53 29.39 -7.97 -5.99
CA VAL A 53 28.34 -8.94 -5.64
C VAL A 53 28.33 -10.12 -6.60
N TYR A 54 28.22 -9.88 -7.92
CA TYR A 54 28.00 -10.98 -8.86
C TYR A 54 29.24 -11.89 -9.03
N SER A 55 30.46 -11.38 -8.77
CA SER A 55 31.67 -12.19 -8.87
C SER A 55 31.98 -12.99 -7.61
N ASN A 56 31.24 -12.80 -6.53
CA ASN A 56 31.41 -13.51 -5.26
C ASN A 56 30.20 -14.42 -5.05
N PRO A 57 30.39 -15.78 -5.08
CA PRO A 57 29.25 -16.70 -4.96
C PRO A 57 28.43 -16.55 -3.70
N ASP A 58 29.05 -16.29 -2.56
CA ASP A 58 28.33 -16.12 -1.28
C ASP A 58 27.52 -14.84 -1.28
N LYS A 59 28.11 -13.75 -1.76
CA LYS A 59 27.39 -12.46 -1.86
C LYS A 59 26.28 -12.52 -2.89
N ALA A 60 26.51 -13.18 -4.01
CA ALA A 60 25.48 -13.36 -5.05
C ALA A 60 24.30 -14.16 -4.52
N ALA A 61 24.56 -15.23 -3.77
CA ALA A 61 23.50 -16.05 -3.19
C ALA A 61 22.69 -15.28 -2.15
N ALA A 62 23.36 -14.52 -1.28
CA ALA A 62 22.68 -13.68 -0.28
C ALA A 62 21.85 -12.60 -0.95
N ALA A 63 22.38 -11.97 -2.00
CA ALA A 63 21.69 -10.93 -2.74
C ALA A 63 20.44 -11.46 -3.46
N ALA A 64 20.53 -12.67 -4.03
CA ALA A 64 19.40 -13.33 -4.68
C ALA A 64 18.27 -13.63 -3.69
N LYS A 65 18.61 -14.06 -2.49
CA LYS A 65 17.65 -14.34 -1.41
C LYS A 65 16.94 -13.06 -0.97
N GLU A 66 17.69 -11.99 -0.78
CA GLU A 66 17.13 -10.70 -0.41
C GLU A 66 16.26 -10.14 -1.54
N TYR A 67 16.66 -10.31 -2.77
CA TYR A 67 15.89 -9.89 -3.94
C TYR A 67 14.51 -10.57 -3.94
N GLN A 68 14.48 -11.86 -3.70
CA GLN A 68 13.20 -12.60 -3.63
C GLN A 68 12.31 -12.07 -2.49
N ARG A 69 12.92 -11.79 -1.33
CA ARG A 69 12.19 -11.22 -0.19
C ARG A 69 11.55 -9.87 -0.55
N LEU A 70 12.33 -9.00 -1.22
CA LEU A 70 11.86 -7.68 -1.63
C LEU A 70 10.72 -7.78 -2.66
N LYS A 71 10.82 -8.72 -3.59
CA LYS A 71 9.76 -8.95 -4.59
C LYS A 71 8.49 -9.50 -3.96
N ASP A 72 8.61 -10.42 -3.00
CA ASP A 72 7.46 -10.96 -2.29
C ASP A 72 6.78 -9.87 -1.46
N GLU A 73 7.57 -9.01 -0.83
CA GLU A 73 7.06 -7.86 -0.07
C GLU A 73 6.33 -6.89 -1.01
N LEU A 74 6.90 -6.61 -2.17
CA LEU A 74 6.26 -5.72 -3.15
C LEU A 74 4.93 -6.29 -3.63
N ALA A 75 4.85 -7.60 -3.85
CA ALA A 75 3.60 -8.26 -4.23
C ALA A 75 2.51 -8.05 -3.17
N ARG A 76 2.88 -8.16 -1.88
CA ARG A 76 1.95 -7.90 -0.77
C ARG A 76 1.49 -6.45 -0.75
N ARG A 77 2.38 -5.52 -1.04
CA ARG A 77 2.06 -4.09 -1.09
C ARG A 77 1.09 -3.77 -2.22
N TYR A 78 1.28 -4.39 -3.39
CA TYR A 78 0.33 -4.28 -4.50
C TYR A 78 -1.04 -4.82 -4.11
N ALA A 79 -1.10 -5.97 -3.45
CA ALA A 79 -2.37 -6.56 -3.01
C ALA A 79 -3.10 -5.63 -2.02
N ASN A 80 -2.35 -5.01 -1.10
CA ASN A 80 -2.92 -4.05 -0.14
C ASN A 80 -3.46 -2.81 -0.85
N TRP A 81 -2.74 -2.33 -1.86
CA TRP A 81 -3.18 -1.18 -2.64
C TRP A 81 -4.47 -1.48 -3.40
N GLU A 82 -4.54 -2.63 -4.06
CA GLU A 82 -5.76 -3.07 -4.76
C GLU A 82 -6.94 -3.18 -3.80
N ALA A 83 -6.72 -3.75 -2.62
CA ALA A 83 -7.77 -3.87 -1.59
C ALA A 83 -8.24 -2.50 -1.11
N ALA A 84 -7.32 -1.55 -0.92
CA ALA A 84 -7.67 -0.20 -0.50
C ALA A 84 -8.47 0.54 -1.57
N GLU A 85 -8.09 0.40 -2.84
CA GLU A 85 -8.83 0.99 -3.96
C GLU A 85 -10.22 0.39 -4.10
N GLU A 86 -10.35 -0.92 -3.94
CA GLU A 86 -11.63 -1.62 -3.98
C GLU A 86 -12.55 -1.15 -2.86
N ALA A 87 -12.02 -1.02 -1.64
CA ALA A 87 -12.81 -0.53 -0.50
C ALA A 87 -13.31 0.89 -0.73
N LEU A 88 -12.47 1.76 -1.30
CA LEU A 88 -12.86 3.12 -1.62
C LEU A 88 -13.95 3.13 -2.71
N ALA A 89 -13.77 2.34 -3.76
CA ALA A 89 -14.72 2.25 -4.85
C ALA A 89 -16.10 1.78 -4.37
N GLU A 90 -16.14 0.77 -3.49
CA GLU A 90 -17.39 0.28 -2.90
C GLU A 90 -18.07 1.36 -2.07
N ALA A 91 -17.30 2.12 -1.28
CA ALA A 91 -17.85 3.20 -0.48
C ALA A 91 -18.42 4.33 -1.36
N GLU A 92 -17.77 4.63 -2.48
CA GLU A 92 -18.22 5.65 -3.43
C GLU A 92 -19.51 5.21 -4.13
N GLU A 93 -19.66 3.94 -4.43
CA GLU A 93 -20.90 3.39 -5.02
C GLU A 93 -22.08 3.48 -4.06
N ASN A 94 -21.82 3.41 -2.77
CA ASN A 94 -22.86 3.41 -1.73
C ASN A 94 -23.25 4.82 -1.24
N GLU A 95 -22.65 5.86 -1.81
CA GLU A 95 -23.07 7.24 -1.53
C GLU A 95 -24.43 7.61 -2.20
#